data_109aa1967be7f05f3d0676242b51638f
#
_entry.id   109aa1967be7f05f3d0676242b51638f
#
_cell.length_a   1.000
_cell.length_b   1.000
_cell.length_c   1.000
_cell.angle_alpha   90.00
_cell.angle_beta   90.00
_cell.angle_gamma   90.00
#
_symmetry.space_group_name_H-M   'P 1'
#
loop_
_entity.id
_entity.type
_entity.pdbx_description
1 polymer ?
#
loop_
_entity_poly.entity_id
_entity_poly.type
_entity_poly.pdbx_seq_one_letter_code
_entity_poly.pdbx_strand_id
1 'polypeptide(L)'
;MSDIKSNKPKNNAIRQQRLKAWQPILTPKSVLPTLFFIGISFIPVGIGLFIASKKVNEFTFEYTDCHKATSTFAPVPNNENIKWKYDKAQETCTVQFEIKETFKKPVFFYYRLTSFFQNHRSYVKSYDSEQLLKGKKTDDLKSDCDPFKIKDDKQYFPCGLIANSMFTDVFDNKLVKVTSGNNNETSTESTETYPFTEKGIAWPSDADKYGTRNDFLKFYGNDLSKIMPPPNWSISFPEYKNGYNATNFPDLKNWEHFQVWMRTAGLPNFRKLYSKNTETDLKPGIYNIDIINKYDVNRYGGTKSFVITTTSIIGGRNPFLGVAYIFVGTISLIFGIIFLIRHIYKPRKLGDHRYLSWNKAAAFNRDMDDNH
;
A
#
# COMPACT_ATOMS: atom_id res chain seq x y z
N MET A 1 2.20 77.45 18.08
CA MET A 1 1.23 76.40 18.00
C MET A 1 1.98 75.10 17.73
N SER A 2 2.09 74.25 18.72
CA SER A 2 2.79 72.97 18.58
C SER A 2 1.89 72.03 17.76
N ASP A 3 2.38 71.53 16.62
CA ASP A 3 1.70 70.51 15.82
C ASP A 3 1.44 69.25 16.70
N ILE A 4 0.22 69.06 17.10
CA ILE A 4 -0.19 67.88 17.81
C ILE A 4 -0.10 66.71 16.85
N LYS A 5 0.93 65.87 16.99
CA LYS A 5 1.12 64.65 16.23
C LYS A 5 -0.06 63.73 16.40
N SER A 6 -0.89 63.64 15.40
CA SER A 6 -2.08 62.75 15.41
C SER A 6 -1.65 61.28 15.44
N ASN A 7 -2.08 60.53 16.42
CA ASN A 7 -1.92 59.06 16.51
C ASN A 7 -2.87 58.26 15.59
N LYS A 8 -3.65 58.98 14.76
CA LYS A 8 -4.60 58.34 13.82
C LYS A 8 -3.83 57.43 12.84
N PRO A 9 -4.21 56.16 12.71
CA PRO A 9 -3.56 55.27 11.77
C PRO A 9 -3.74 55.76 10.33
N LYS A 10 -2.69 55.59 9.51
CA LYS A 10 -2.72 55.98 8.10
C LYS A 10 -3.92 55.34 7.37
N ASN A 11 -4.55 56.11 6.49
CA ASN A 11 -5.73 55.67 5.73
C ASN A 11 -5.31 54.76 4.55
N ASN A 12 -4.87 53.54 4.85
CA ASN A 12 -4.62 52.49 3.87
C ASN A 12 -5.52 51.27 4.15
N ALA A 13 -5.74 50.43 3.13
CA ALA A 13 -6.65 49.31 3.22
C ALA A 13 -6.31 48.34 4.36
N ILE A 14 -5.05 48.11 4.67
CA ILE A 14 -4.56 47.22 5.73
C ILE A 14 -4.89 47.79 7.10
N ARG A 15 -4.46 49.04 7.37
CA ARG A 15 -4.61 49.66 8.71
C ARG A 15 -6.05 50.03 9.04
N GLN A 16 -6.88 50.21 8.01
CA GLN A 16 -8.34 50.44 8.13
C GLN A 16 -9.17 49.18 7.99
N GLN A 17 -8.52 48.01 7.89
CA GLN A 17 -9.21 46.69 7.76
C GLN A 17 -10.18 46.65 6.57
N ARG A 18 -9.87 47.34 5.47
CA ARG A 18 -10.70 47.42 4.26
C ARG A 18 -10.10 46.64 3.07
N LEU A 19 -9.31 45.60 3.36
CA LEU A 19 -8.84 44.70 2.33
C LEU A 19 -10.03 44.03 1.63
N LYS A 20 -10.01 44.02 0.31
CA LYS A 20 -11.02 43.29 -0.46
C LYS A 20 -10.83 41.80 -0.23
N ALA A 21 -11.80 41.17 0.43
CA ALA A 21 -11.87 39.71 0.55
C ALA A 21 -12.83 39.17 -0.51
N TRP A 22 -12.48 38.03 -1.10
CA TRP A 22 -13.41 37.29 -1.96
C TRP A 22 -14.49 36.64 -1.08
N GLN A 23 -15.71 37.10 -1.21
CA GLN A 23 -16.87 36.56 -0.51
C GLN A 23 -17.80 35.90 -1.56
N PRO A 24 -17.75 34.57 -1.75
CA PRO A 24 -18.60 33.91 -2.71
C PRO A 24 -20.07 33.97 -2.25
N ILE A 25 -20.90 34.62 -3.00
CA ILE A 25 -22.35 34.61 -2.77
C ILE A 25 -22.91 33.41 -3.54
N LEU A 26 -23.44 32.43 -2.82
CA LEU A 26 -24.08 31.25 -3.39
C LEU A 26 -25.42 31.63 -3.99
N THR A 27 -25.44 31.83 -5.27
CA THR A 27 -26.69 32.14 -6.05
C THR A 27 -27.04 30.95 -6.95
N PRO A 28 -28.32 30.78 -7.35
CA PRO A 28 -28.67 29.72 -8.31
C PRO A 28 -27.89 29.83 -9.63
N LYS A 29 -27.53 31.05 -10.05
CA LYS A 29 -26.74 31.30 -11.27
C LYS A 29 -25.30 30.74 -11.18
N SER A 30 -24.72 30.65 -10.00
CA SER A 30 -23.37 30.08 -9.80
C SER A 30 -23.42 28.60 -9.38
N VAL A 31 -24.37 28.23 -8.53
CA VAL A 31 -24.45 26.86 -7.97
C VAL A 31 -24.95 25.84 -9.00
N LEU A 32 -26.01 26.17 -9.77
CA LEU A 32 -26.54 25.22 -10.74
C LEU A 32 -25.53 24.81 -11.82
N PRO A 33 -24.86 25.77 -12.52
CA PRO A 33 -23.85 25.39 -13.51
C PRO A 33 -22.70 24.57 -12.89
N THR A 34 -22.28 24.89 -11.65
CA THR A 34 -21.21 24.15 -10.97
C THR A 34 -21.63 22.70 -10.69
N LEU A 35 -22.85 22.47 -10.17
CA LEU A 35 -23.37 21.12 -9.90
C LEU A 35 -23.47 20.29 -11.17
N PHE A 36 -24.04 20.89 -12.26
CA PHE A 36 -24.12 20.20 -13.54
C PHE A 36 -22.76 19.94 -14.17
N PHE A 37 -21.82 20.88 -14.07
CA PHE A 37 -20.45 20.69 -14.56
C PHE A 37 -19.75 19.53 -13.84
N ILE A 38 -19.85 19.48 -12.51
CA ILE A 38 -19.28 18.37 -11.72
C ILE A 38 -19.94 17.05 -12.14
N GLY A 39 -21.27 17.00 -12.20
CA GLY A 39 -21.97 15.77 -12.56
C GLY A 39 -21.64 15.25 -13.96
N ILE A 40 -21.69 16.14 -14.95
CA ILE A 40 -21.42 15.79 -16.36
C ILE A 40 -19.95 15.40 -16.58
N SER A 41 -19.00 16.00 -15.87
CA SER A 41 -17.57 15.67 -16.04
C SER A 41 -17.13 14.47 -15.22
N PHE A 42 -17.62 14.34 -13.98
CA PHE A 42 -17.15 13.28 -13.06
C PHE A 42 -17.68 11.89 -13.44
N ILE A 43 -18.90 11.77 -13.94
CA ILE A 43 -19.48 10.46 -14.31
C ILE A 43 -18.67 9.80 -15.44
N PRO A 44 -18.42 10.45 -16.60
CA PRO A 44 -17.62 9.84 -17.66
C PRO A 44 -16.18 9.51 -17.22
N VAL A 45 -15.53 10.40 -16.46
CA VAL A 45 -14.20 10.16 -15.91
C VAL A 45 -14.23 8.93 -14.98
N GLY A 46 -15.22 8.87 -14.07
CA GLY A 46 -15.40 7.73 -13.17
C GLY A 46 -15.63 6.41 -13.89
N ILE A 47 -16.45 6.41 -14.96
CA ILE A 47 -16.66 5.22 -15.80
C ILE A 47 -15.34 4.79 -16.46
N GLY A 48 -14.58 5.73 -17.03
CA GLY A 48 -13.29 5.46 -17.63
C GLY A 48 -12.29 4.83 -16.65
N LEU A 49 -12.17 5.39 -15.45
CA LEU A 49 -11.34 4.88 -14.35
C LEU A 49 -11.78 3.47 -13.91
N PHE A 50 -13.08 3.24 -13.80
CA PHE A 50 -13.63 1.95 -13.40
C PHE A 50 -13.33 0.86 -14.43
N ILE A 51 -13.52 1.16 -15.73
CA ILE A 51 -13.21 0.23 -16.83
C ILE A 51 -11.70 -0.06 -16.88
N ALA A 52 -10.85 0.97 -16.73
CA ALA A 52 -9.41 0.82 -16.71
C ALA A 52 -8.96 -0.07 -15.55
N SER A 53 -9.56 0.10 -14.36
CA SER A 53 -9.28 -0.74 -13.20
C SER A 53 -9.74 -2.19 -13.39
N LYS A 54 -10.90 -2.43 -14.06
CA LYS A 54 -11.39 -3.79 -14.34
C LYS A 54 -10.55 -4.56 -15.36
N LYS A 55 -9.82 -3.87 -16.24
CA LYS A 55 -8.90 -4.50 -17.20
C LYS A 55 -7.62 -5.05 -16.56
N VAL A 56 -7.35 -4.72 -15.31
CA VAL A 56 -6.21 -5.27 -14.58
C VAL A 56 -6.54 -6.70 -14.17
N ASN A 57 -5.76 -7.66 -14.69
CA ASN A 57 -5.83 -9.04 -14.29
C ASN A 57 -5.10 -9.22 -12.98
N GLU A 58 -5.74 -9.83 -12.00
CA GLU A 58 -5.18 -10.10 -10.67
C GLU A 58 -5.61 -11.49 -10.20
N PHE A 59 -4.62 -12.30 -9.82
CA PHE A 59 -4.81 -13.56 -9.13
C PHE A 59 -4.22 -13.46 -7.73
N THR A 60 -5.00 -13.78 -6.72
CA THR A 60 -4.59 -13.74 -5.31
C THR A 60 -4.90 -15.07 -4.66
N PHE A 61 -3.95 -15.64 -3.94
CA PHE A 61 -4.13 -16.86 -3.18
C PHE A 61 -3.50 -16.75 -1.80
N GLU A 62 -4.29 -17.11 -0.77
CA GLU A 62 -3.85 -17.17 0.62
C GLU A 62 -3.29 -18.56 0.94
N TYR A 63 -2.02 -18.61 1.39
CA TYR A 63 -1.33 -19.84 1.73
C TYR A 63 -0.93 -19.95 3.21
N THR A 64 -1.56 -19.14 4.07
CA THR A 64 -1.28 -19.09 5.52
C THR A 64 -1.27 -20.49 6.14
N ASP A 65 -2.27 -21.28 5.85
CA ASP A 65 -2.50 -22.62 6.42
C ASP A 65 -1.91 -23.77 5.59
N CYS A 66 -1.07 -23.48 4.61
CA CYS A 66 -0.50 -24.52 3.75
C CYS A 66 0.29 -25.60 4.51
N HIS A 67 0.85 -25.27 5.67
CA HIS A 67 1.52 -26.24 6.55
C HIS A 67 0.59 -27.37 7.07
N LYS A 68 -0.73 -27.18 6.94
CA LYS A 68 -1.75 -28.19 7.28
C LYS A 68 -2.10 -29.10 6.10
N ALA A 69 -1.59 -28.80 4.90
CA ALA A 69 -1.84 -29.60 3.71
C ALA A 69 -1.17 -30.98 3.79
N THR A 70 -1.69 -31.91 3.00
CA THR A 70 -1.10 -33.24 2.85
C THR A 70 0.16 -33.21 2.01
N SER A 71 0.97 -34.29 2.05
CA SER A 71 2.14 -34.44 1.19
C SER A 71 1.82 -34.65 -0.30
N THR A 72 0.57 -34.98 -0.60
CA THR A 72 0.03 -35.11 -1.97
C THR A 72 -0.88 -33.94 -2.30
N PHE A 73 -1.02 -33.63 -3.60
CA PHE A 73 -1.93 -32.56 -4.02
C PHE A 73 -3.37 -32.84 -3.59
N ALA A 74 -3.92 -31.95 -2.78
CA ALA A 74 -5.32 -31.97 -2.35
C ALA A 74 -5.97 -30.59 -2.64
N PRO A 75 -7.28 -30.58 -2.90
CA PRO A 75 -8.01 -29.32 -3.04
C PRO A 75 -7.87 -28.45 -1.78
N VAL A 76 -7.77 -27.14 -1.99
CA VAL A 76 -7.78 -26.18 -0.88
C VAL A 76 -9.19 -26.13 -0.27
N PRO A 77 -9.34 -26.08 1.05
CA PRO A 77 -10.63 -25.86 1.69
C PRO A 77 -11.35 -24.65 1.09
N ASN A 78 -12.62 -24.83 0.69
CA ASN A 78 -13.46 -23.81 0.05
C ASN A 78 -13.02 -23.34 -1.37
N ASN A 79 -12.03 -23.98 -1.99
CA ASN A 79 -11.64 -23.67 -3.38
C ASN A 79 -11.09 -24.89 -4.11
N GLU A 80 -11.98 -25.68 -4.73
CA GLU A 80 -11.63 -26.92 -5.43
C GLU A 80 -10.74 -26.69 -6.68
N ASN A 81 -10.72 -25.49 -7.23
CA ASN A 81 -9.92 -25.17 -8.42
C ASN A 81 -8.43 -24.96 -8.11
N ILE A 82 -8.07 -24.84 -6.84
CA ILE A 82 -6.70 -24.70 -6.39
C ILE A 82 -6.33 -25.92 -5.56
N LYS A 83 -5.18 -26.50 -5.86
CA LYS A 83 -4.63 -27.62 -5.12
C LYS A 83 -3.33 -27.22 -4.45
N TRP A 84 -3.07 -27.79 -3.31
CA TRP A 84 -1.81 -27.59 -2.61
C TRP A 84 -1.27 -28.89 -2.03
N LYS A 85 0.03 -28.90 -1.75
CA LYS A 85 0.71 -29.94 -0.98
C LYS A 85 1.76 -29.30 -0.09
N TYR A 86 2.14 -29.97 0.97
CA TYR A 86 3.18 -29.50 1.89
C TYR A 86 4.22 -30.57 2.15
N ASP A 87 5.48 -30.25 1.87
CA ASP A 87 6.63 -31.07 2.22
C ASP A 87 7.20 -30.61 3.57
N LYS A 88 7.03 -31.42 4.61
CA LYS A 88 7.53 -31.12 5.96
C LYS A 88 9.05 -31.12 6.07
N ALA A 89 9.74 -31.90 5.22
CA ALA A 89 11.19 -32.01 5.29
C ALA A 89 11.89 -30.74 4.76
N GLN A 90 11.27 -30.10 3.76
CA GLN A 90 11.78 -28.89 3.12
C GLN A 90 11.01 -27.63 3.52
N GLU A 91 10.01 -27.74 4.39
CA GLU A 91 9.07 -26.63 4.75
C GLU A 91 8.46 -25.95 3.51
N THR A 92 8.27 -26.72 2.44
CA THR A 92 7.86 -26.19 1.14
C THR A 92 6.38 -26.46 0.86
N CYS A 93 5.67 -25.40 0.57
CA CYS A 93 4.29 -25.39 0.09
C CYS A 93 4.29 -25.30 -1.43
N THR A 94 3.81 -26.32 -2.14
CA THR A 94 3.56 -26.25 -3.58
C THR A 94 2.10 -25.94 -3.82
N VAL A 95 1.82 -24.86 -4.53
CA VAL A 95 0.46 -24.44 -4.89
C VAL A 95 0.26 -24.59 -6.40
N GLN A 96 -0.79 -25.33 -6.79
CA GLN A 96 -1.24 -25.50 -8.16
C GLN A 96 -2.51 -24.68 -8.39
N PHE A 97 -2.49 -23.81 -9.42
CA PHE A 97 -3.58 -22.90 -9.72
C PHE A 97 -3.72 -22.66 -11.23
N GLU A 98 -4.92 -22.26 -11.64
CA GLU A 98 -5.24 -21.97 -13.04
C GLU A 98 -5.24 -20.48 -13.32
N ILE A 99 -4.53 -20.07 -14.35
CA ILE A 99 -4.64 -18.74 -14.97
C ILE A 99 -5.57 -18.87 -16.17
N LYS A 100 -6.74 -18.23 -16.09
CA LYS A 100 -7.81 -18.34 -17.10
C LYS A 100 -7.62 -17.42 -18.30
N GLU A 101 -6.99 -16.26 -18.08
CA GLU A 101 -6.81 -15.22 -19.08
C GLU A 101 -5.32 -14.83 -19.21
N THR A 102 -4.93 -14.34 -20.38
CA THR A 102 -3.56 -13.86 -20.58
C THR A 102 -3.30 -12.61 -19.73
N PHE A 103 -2.29 -12.67 -18.88
CA PHE A 103 -1.79 -11.48 -18.18
C PHE A 103 -0.74 -10.82 -19.08
N LYS A 104 -1.09 -9.65 -19.61
CA LYS A 104 -0.16 -8.88 -20.46
C LYS A 104 0.98 -8.31 -19.63
N LYS A 105 2.17 -8.33 -20.19
CA LYS A 105 3.35 -7.71 -19.58
C LYS A 105 3.18 -6.20 -19.38
N PRO A 106 3.73 -5.61 -18.31
CA PRO A 106 4.51 -6.23 -17.24
C PRO A 106 3.63 -6.99 -16.23
N VAL A 107 4.10 -8.16 -15.78
CA VAL A 107 3.47 -8.98 -14.75
C VAL A 107 4.27 -8.86 -13.47
N PHE A 108 3.60 -8.57 -12.37
CA PHE A 108 4.19 -8.35 -11.05
C PHE A 108 3.76 -9.44 -10.09
N PHE A 109 4.70 -9.91 -9.30
CA PHE A 109 4.49 -10.87 -8.21
C PHE A 109 4.70 -10.17 -6.88
N TYR A 110 3.66 -10.13 -6.04
CA TYR A 110 3.69 -9.54 -4.70
C TYR A 110 3.42 -10.59 -3.64
N TYR A 111 3.99 -10.41 -2.48
CA TYR A 111 3.41 -10.99 -1.26
C TYR A 111 2.52 -9.96 -0.57
N ARG A 112 1.47 -10.45 0.06
CA ARG A 112 0.50 -9.65 0.82
C ARG A 112 0.45 -10.15 2.25
N LEU A 113 0.51 -9.23 3.20
CA LEU A 113 0.32 -9.48 4.62
C LEU A 113 -0.90 -8.72 5.12
N THR A 114 -1.61 -9.29 6.08
CA THR A 114 -2.73 -8.64 6.77
C THR A 114 -2.44 -8.51 8.26
N SER A 115 -3.13 -7.59 8.92
CA SER A 115 -3.01 -7.33 10.37
C SER A 115 -1.59 -6.98 10.85
N PHE A 116 -0.69 -6.58 9.97
CA PHE A 116 0.67 -6.19 10.31
C PHE A 116 0.83 -4.66 10.29
N PHE A 117 0.99 -4.05 11.46
CA PHE A 117 0.97 -2.60 11.62
C PHE A 117 2.36 -1.98 11.46
N GLN A 118 2.89 -1.92 10.23
CA GLN A 118 4.14 -1.21 9.95
C GLN A 118 4.06 0.30 10.19
N ASN A 119 2.85 0.87 10.22
CA ASN A 119 2.59 2.29 10.46
C ASN A 119 2.57 2.68 11.94
N HIS A 120 2.77 1.74 12.86
CA HIS A 120 2.86 2.06 14.27
C HIS A 120 4.07 2.97 14.54
N ARG A 121 3.89 4.06 15.31
CA ARG A 121 4.89 5.10 15.52
C ARG A 121 6.27 4.55 15.95
N SER A 122 6.28 3.62 16.92
CA SER A 122 7.52 3.03 17.41
C SER A 122 8.18 2.14 16.36
N TYR A 123 7.40 1.44 15.55
CA TYR A 123 7.91 0.58 14.49
C TYR A 123 8.56 1.37 13.36
N VAL A 124 7.89 2.43 12.86
CA VAL A 124 8.40 3.28 11.75
C VAL A 124 9.74 3.93 12.08
N LYS A 125 9.98 4.26 13.35
CA LYS A 125 11.22 4.89 13.81
C LYS A 125 12.32 3.89 14.12
N SER A 126 11.98 2.59 14.25
CA SER A 126 12.88 1.58 14.78
C SER A 126 13.89 1.07 13.76
N TYR A 127 14.82 1.95 13.39
CA TYR A 127 16.02 1.69 12.59
C TYR A 127 17.03 2.83 12.74
N ASP A 128 18.28 2.59 12.40
CA ASP A 128 19.33 3.61 12.33
C ASP A 128 19.83 3.76 10.88
N SER A 129 19.50 4.89 10.26
CA SER A 129 19.86 5.18 8.85
C SER A 129 21.35 5.28 8.62
N GLU A 130 22.11 5.74 9.62
CA GLU A 130 23.56 5.86 9.52
C GLU A 130 24.23 4.48 9.62
N GLN A 131 23.73 3.61 10.53
CA GLN A 131 24.17 2.23 10.60
C GLN A 131 23.94 1.49 9.27
N LEU A 132 22.76 1.70 8.65
CA LEU A 132 22.40 1.05 7.38
C LEU A 132 23.25 1.53 6.20
N LEU A 133 23.76 2.77 6.25
CA LEU A 133 24.52 3.36 5.14
C LEU A 133 26.03 3.06 5.23
N LYS A 134 26.63 3.25 6.40
CA LYS A 134 28.10 3.18 6.55
C LYS A 134 28.60 2.42 7.76
N GLY A 135 27.69 1.87 8.55
CA GLY A 135 28.02 1.30 9.84
C GLY A 135 28.05 2.35 10.94
N LYS A 136 27.95 1.89 12.20
CA LYS A 136 27.95 2.77 13.38
C LYS A 136 28.47 2.03 14.61
N LYS A 137 29.14 2.76 15.50
CA LYS A 137 29.59 2.20 16.78
C LYS A 137 28.42 1.96 17.71
N THR A 138 28.57 1.01 18.61
CA THR A 138 27.51 0.56 19.54
C THR A 138 26.95 1.71 20.38
N ASP A 139 27.82 2.56 20.90
CA ASP A 139 27.43 3.67 21.80
C ASP A 139 26.67 4.78 21.07
N ASP A 140 26.92 4.93 19.77
CA ASP A 140 26.32 5.98 18.94
C ASP A 140 24.96 5.58 18.34
N LEU A 141 24.52 4.32 18.51
CA LEU A 141 23.26 3.84 17.95
C LEU A 141 22.06 4.56 18.58
N LYS A 142 21.06 4.86 17.75
CA LYS A 142 19.81 5.48 18.21
C LYS A 142 19.07 4.59 19.20
N SER A 143 18.46 5.21 20.22
CA SER A 143 17.55 4.53 21.16
C SER A 143 16.29 3.99 20.48
N ASP A 144 15.88 4.56 19.35
CA ASP A 144 14.73 4.08 18.57
C ASP A 144 14.88 2.63 18.08
N CYS A 145 16.11 2.08 18.08
CA CYS A 145 16.37 0.67 17.77
C CYS A 145 15.96 -0.31 18.89
N ASP A 146 15.68 0.17 20.10
CA ASP A 146 15.25 -0.73 21.18
C ASP A 146 13.92 -1.45 20.83
N PRO A 147 13.75 -2.73 21.23
CA PRO A 147 14.64 -3.59 22.04
C PRO A 147 15.77 -4.30 21.24
N PHE A 148 15.85 -4.10 19.92
CA PHE A 148 16.84 -4.75 19.05
C PHE A 148 18.01 -3.81 18.74
N LYS A 149 18.59 -3.22 19.78
CA LYS A 149 19.76 -2.35 19.70
C LYS A 149 21.02 -3.14 20.07
N ILE A 150 21.08 -3.65 21.30
CA ILE A 150 22.22 -4.32 21.90
C ILE A 150 21.73 -5.52 22.71
N LYS A 151 22.50 -6.60 22.72
CA LYS A 151 22.34 -7.76 23.60
C LYS A 151 23.71 -8.35 23.90
N ASP A 152 24.00 -8.66 25.19
CA ASP A 152 25.24 -9.28 25.63
C ASP A 152 26.50 -8.55 25.10
N ASP A 153 26.53 -7.20 25.21
CA ASP A 153 27.55 -6.29 24.69
C ASP A 153 27.78 -6.33 23.17
N LYS A 154 26.88 -6.97 22.42
CA LYS A 154 26.90 -7.02 20.95
C LYS A 154 25.76 -6.20 20.38
N GLN A 155 26.07 -5.42 19.35
CA GLN A 155 25.02 -4.70 18.63
C GLN A 155 24.33 -5.58 17.59
N TYR A 156 23.03 -5.40 17.46
CA TYR A 156 22.30 -5.96 16.31
C TYR A 156 22.62 -5.18 15.03
N PHE A 157 22.85 -5.90 13.96
CA PHE A 157 23.01 -5.32 12.63
C PHE A 157 22.16 -6.09 11.61
N PRO A 158 21.25 -5.46 10.89
CA PRO A 158 20.69 -4.12 11.12
C PRO A 158 19.91 -4.06 12.44
N CYS A 159 19.97 -2.91 13.14
CA CYS A 159 19.21 -2.76 14.38
C CYS A 159 17.75 -2.42 14.14
N GLY A 160 16.91 -2.69 15.12
CA GLY A 160 15.51 -2.26 15.19
C GLY A 160 14.48 -3.28 14.74
N LEU A 161 13.23 -2.91 14.98
CA LEU A 161 12.05 -3.75 14.74
C LEU A 161 11.83 -4.05 13.27
N ILE A 162 12.07 -3.05 12.38
CA ILE A 162 11.81 -3.20 10.95
C ILE A 162 12.68 -4.31 10.38
N ALA A 163 13.97 -4.26 10.61
CA ALA A 163 14.91 -5.28 10.11
C ALA A 163 14.62 -6.66 10.72
N ASN A 164 14.38 -6.72 12.04
CA ASN A 164 14.11 -8.00 12.70
C ASN A 164 12.85 -8.70 12.22
N SER A 165 11.84 -7.95 11.78
CA SER A 165 10.57 -8.51 11.30
C SER A 165 10.52 -8.73 9.79
N MET A 166 11.64 -8.72 9.10
CA MET A 166 11.71 -8.92 7.66
C MET A 166 10.98 -10.21 7.25
N PHE A 167 10.25 -10.09 6.12
CA PHE A 167 9.55 -11.22 5.52
C PHE A 167 10.58 -12.27 5.02
N THR A 168 10.36 -13.53 5.37
CA THR A 168 11.36 -14.60 5.20
C THR A 168 10.87 -15.80 4.39
N ASP A 169 9.62 -15.80 3.92
CA ASP A 169 9.20 -16.81 2.95
C ASP A 169 9.94 -16.59 1.63
N VAL A 170 10.30 -17.69 0.97
CA VAL A 170 10.98 -17.65 -0.32
C VAL A 170 10.07 -18.26 -1.37
N PHE A 171 9.76 -17.50 -2.41
CA PHE A 171 9.01 -17.99 -3.57
C PHE A 171 9.99 -18.42 -4.66
N ASP A 172 9.68 -19.48 -5.38
CA ASP A 172 10.43 -19.80 -6.60
C ASP A 172 10.30 -18.64 -7.60
N ASN A 173 11.37 -18.32 -8.27
CA ASN A 173 11.43 -17.25 -9.27
C ASN A 173 10.84 -17.64 -10.63
N LYS A 174 10.09 -18.74 -10.70
CA LYS A 174 9.42 -19.23 -11.92
C LYS A 174 8.09 -19.90 -11.55
N LEU A 175 7.12 -19.80 -12.45
CA LEU A 175 5.96 -20.66 -12.45
C LEU A 175 6.22 -21.83 -13.39
N VAL A 176 5.96 -23.03 -12.94
CA VAL A 176 6.09 -24.26 -13.75
C VAL A 176 4.73 -24.61 -14.32
N LYS A 177 4.59 -24.63 -15.64
CA LYS A 177 3.34 -24.98 -16.29
C LYS A 177 3.10 -26.47 -16.19
N VAL A 178 1.88 -26.86 -15.87
CA VAL A 178 1.45 -28.25 -15.79
C VAL A 178 0.71 -28.62 -17.06
N THR A 179 1.17 -29.63 -17.77
CA THR A 179 0.45 -30.20 -18.91
C THR A 179 -0.44 -31.34 -18.39
N SER A 180 -1.74 -31.22 -18.61
CA SER A 180 -2.68 -32.32 -18.31
C SER A 180 -2.41 -33.46 -19.28
N GLY A 181 -1.80 -34.56 -18.79
CA GLY A 181 -1.73 -35.78 -19.56
C GLY A 181 -3.14 -36.36 -19.79
N ASN A 182 -3.45 -36.75 -21.01
CA ASN A 182 -4.64 -37.53 -21.33
C ASN A 182 -4.56 -38.85 -20.57
N ASN A 183 -5.63 -39.15 -19.85
CA ASN A 183 -5.89 -40.40 -19.07
C ASN A 183 -5.19 -40.49 -17.69
N ASN A 184 -5.97 -40.18 -16.65
CA ASN A 184 -5.92 -40.67 -15.26
C ASN A 184 -4.59 -40.90 -14.52
N GLU A 185 -3.45 -40.51 -15.08
CA GLU A 185 -2.15 -40.66 -14.43
C GLU A 185 -1.40 -39.33 -14.41
N THR A 186 -1.02 -38.95 -13.20
CA THR A 186 0.00 -37.98 -12.80
C THR A 186 0.22 -36.81 -13.78
N SER A 187 -0.27 -35.63 -13.40
CA SER A 187 0.07 -34.36 -14.06
C SER A 187 1.60 -34.21 -14.15
N THR A 188 2.13 -34.37 -15.35
CA THR A 188 3.57 -34.25 -15.61
C THR A 188 3.91 -32.77 -15.70
N GLU A 189 4.90 -32.31 -14.93
CA GLU A 189 5.43 -30.97 -15.07
C GLU A 189 5.97 -30.78 -16.50
N SER A 190 5.50 -29.74 -17.19
CA SER A 190 6.05 -29.42 -18.50
C SER A 190 7.41 -28.71 -18.33
N THR A 191 8.23 -28.76 -19.37
CA THR A 191 9.46 -27.97 -19.44
C THR A 191 9.19 -26.48 -19.64
N GLU A 192 7.91 -26.06 -19.86
CA GLU A 192 7.53 -24.66 -20.05
C GLU A 192 7.45 -23.96 -18.69
N THR A 193 8.33 -22.99 -18.49
CA THR A 193 8.38 -22.18 -17.26
C THR A 193 8.15 -20.72 -17.59
N TYR A 194 7.50 -19.99 -16.68
CA TYR A 194 7.37 -18.55 -16.74
C TYR A 194 8.28 -17.90 -15.70
N PRO A 195 9.39 -17.28 -16.11
CA PRO A 195 10.39 -16.75 -15.19
C PRO A 195 9.98 -15.37 -14.63
N PHE A 196 10.41 -15.10 -13.39
CA PHE A 196 10.40 -13.78 -12.78
C PHE A 196 11.84 -13.33 -12.49
N THR A 197 12.04 -12.02 -12.40
CA THR A 197 13.29 -11.42 -11.93
C THR A 197 13.06 -10.67 -10.61
N GLU A 198 13.98 -10.85 -9.68
CA GLU A 198 14.03 -10.14 -8.41
C GLU A 198 14.83 -8.84 -8.50
N LYS A 199 15.38 -8.53 -9.69
CA LYS A 199 16.13 -7.30 -9.93
C LYS A 199 15.23 -6.15 -10.37
N GLY A 200 15.55 -4.95 -9.87
CA GLY A 200 14.81 -3.74 -10.18
C GLY A 200 13.44 -3.69 -9.50
N ILE A 201 13.24 -4.41 -8.39
CA ILE A 201 12.02 -4.37 -7.58
C ILE A 201 12.04 -3.24 -6.58
N ALA A 202 13.21 -2.82 -6.11
CA ALA A 202 13.38 -1.65 -5.26
C ALA A 202 13.48 -0.37 -6.09
N TRP A 203 13.17 0.76 -5.47
CA TRP A 203 13.39 2.06 -6.09
C TRP A 203 14.90 2.38 -6.13
N PRO A 204 15.44 2.86 -7.24
CA PRO A 204 16.87 3.19 -7.33
C PRO A 204 17.33 4.14 -6.22
N SER A 205 16.50 5.11 -5.84
CA SER A 205 16.78 6.05 -4.74
C SER A 205 16.80 5.41 -3.34
N ASP A 206 16.28 4.19 -3.19
CA ASP A 206 16.37 3.48 -1.92
C ASP A 206 17.72 2.79 -1.77
N ALA A 207 18.33 2.28 -2.85
CA ALA A 207 19.65 1.66 -2.83
C ALA A 207 20.74 2.60 -2.27
N ASP A 208 20.62 3.89 -2.51
CA ASP A 208 21.60 4.89 -2.02
C ASP A 208 21.53 5.12 -0.49
N LYS A 209 20.52 4.60 0.19
CA LYS A 209 20.38 4.65 1.65
C LYS A 209 21.13 3.53 2.36
N TYR A 210 21.71 2.58 1.62
CA TYR A 210 22.33 1.37 2.15
C TYR A 210 23.76 1.22 1.68
N GLY A 211 24.59 0.71 2.57
CA GLY A 211 25.98 0.38 2.27
C GLY A 211 26.16 -1.00 1.67
N THR A 212 27.31 -1.20 1.05
CA THR A 212 27.74 -2.50 0.56
C THR A 212 28.39 -3.30 1.68
N ARG A 213 28.49 -4.63 1.51
CA ARG A 213 29.26 -5.49 2.42
C ARG A 213 30.68 -4.95 2.67
N ASN A 214 31.35 -4.51 1.62
CA ASN A 214 32.71 -3.98 1.71
C ASN A 214 32.79 -2.71 2.56
N ASP A 215 31.80 -1.82 2.47
CA ASP A 215 31.77 -0.61 3.30
C ASP A 215 31.66 -0.96 4.78
N PHE A 216 30.81 -1.93 5.12
CA PHE A 216 30.63 -2.40 6.50
C PHE A 216 31.87 -3.11 7.03
N LEU A 217 32.47 -4.01 6.26
CA LEU A 217 33.70 -4.70 6.66
C LEU A 217 34.87 -3.72 6.81
N LYS A 218 34.92 -2.67 6.01
CA LYS A 218 35.92 -1.59 6.17
C LYS A 218 35.70 -0.80 7.46
N PHE A 219 34.44 -0.57 7.85
CA PHE A 219 34.08 0.18 9.06
C PHE A 219 34.31 -0.65 10.33
N TYR A 220 33.78 -1.89 10.36
CA TYR A 220 33.85 -2.76 11.54
C TYR A 220 35.16 -3.54 11.65
N GLY A 221 35.93 -3.64 10.58
CA GLY A 221 37.12 -4.50 10.49
C GLY A 221 36.74 -5.98 10.29
N ASN A 222 37.73 -6.84 10.38
CA ASN A 222 37.53 -8.29 10.25
C ASN A 222 37.01 -8.94 11.54
N ASP A 223 37.01 -8.23 12.66
CA ASP A 223 36.48 -8.72 13.95
C ASP A 223 35.01 -8.30 14.10
N LEU A 224 34.13 -9.21 13.72
CA LEU A 224 32.67 -9.05 13.82
C LEU A 224 32.10 -9.63 15.13
N SER A 225 32.96 -9.95 16.12
CA SER A 225 32.55 -10.58 17.39
C SER A 225 31.54 -9.72 18.19
N LYS A 226 31.59 -8.40 18.03
CA LYS A 226 30.70 -7.43 18.68
C LYS A 226 29.41 -7.15 17.89
N ILE A 227 29.19 -7.84 16.77
CA ILE A 227 28.05 -7.63 15.90
C ILE A 227 27.30 -8.94 15.73
N MET A 228 25.96 -8.87 15.80
CA MET A 228 25.11 -10.05 15.68
C MET A 228 23.92 -9.79 14.75
N PRO A 229 23.42 -10.81 14.05
CA PRO A 229 22.20 -10.69 13.26
C PRO A 229 20.98 -10.50 14.15
N PRO A 230 19.91 -9.85 13.63
CA PRO A 230 18.62 -9.80 14.32
C PRO A 230 18.12 -11.21 14.69
N PRO A 231 17.43 -11.40 15.82
CA PRO A 231 17.03 -12.73 16.31
C PRO A 231 16.26 -13.56 15.28
N ASN A 232 15.31 -12.95 14.57
CA ASN A 232 14.53 -13.67 13.56
C ASN A 232 15.37 -14.05 12.33
N TRP A 233 16.42 -13.29 12.02
CA TRP A 233 17.35 -13.65 10.93
C TRP A 233 18.17 -14.88 11.25
N SER A 234 18.62 -15.02 12.50
CA SER A 234 19.36 -16.21 12.95
C SER A 234 18.52 -17.48 12.86
N ILE A 235 17.18 -17.36 12.93
CA ILE A 235 16.25 -18.49 12.82
C ILE A 235 15.94 -18.79 11.35
N SER A 236 15.66 -17.76 10.58
CA SER A 236 15.10 -17.91 9.21
C SER A 236 16.17 -18.10 8.13
N PHE A 237 17.37 -17.54 8.33
CA PHE A 237 18.47 -17.61 7.39
C PHE A 237 19.60 -18.51 7.93
N PRO A 238 19.78 -19.72 7.38
CA PRO A 238 20.77 -20.67 7.88
C PRO A 238 22.20 -20.11 7.95
N GLU A 239 22.56 -19.22 7.02
CA GLU A 239 23.86 -18.56 6.95
C GLU A 239 24.16 -17.64 8.15
N TYR A 240 23.12 -17.16 8.84
CA TYR A 240 23.27 -16.27 10.01
C TYR A 240 23.15 -16.98 11.35
N LYS A 241 22.88 -18.28 11.36
CA LYS A 241 22.70 -19.08 12.59
C LYS A 241 23.87 -18.96 13.57
N ASN A 242 25.08 -18.91 13.03
CA ASN A 242 26.31 -18.81 13.82
C ASN A 242 26.87 -17.38 13.90
N GLY A 243 26.07 -16.37 13.60
CA GLY A 243 26.50 -14.98 13.56
C GLY A 243 27.11 -14.56 12.23
N TYR A 244 27.70 -13.37 12.21
CA TYR A 244 28.34 -12.82 11.02
C TYR A 244 29.82 -13.18 10.90
N ASN A 245 30.23 -13.32 9.65
CA ASN A 245 31.63 -13.41 9.25
C ASN A 245 31.83 -12.59 7.95
N ALA A 246 33.05 -12.47 7.48
CA ALA A 246 33.38 -11.66 6.30
C ALA A 246 32.67 -12.14 5.02
N THR A 247 32.30 -13.42 4.93
CA THR A 247 31.68 -13.98 3.72
C THR A 247 30.15 -13.88 3.73
N ASN A 248 29.52 -13.95 4.91
CA ASN A 248 28.06 -13.92 5.05
C ASN A 248 27.51 -12.54 5.49
N PHE A 249 28.35 -11.53 5.76
CA PHE A 249 27.88 -10.22 6.14
C PHE A 249 26.95 -9.65 5.05
N PRO A 250 25.76 -9.09 5.39
CA PRO A 250 24.76 -8.71 4.39
C PRO A 250 25.22 -7.55 3.53
N ASP A 251 24.95 -7.64 2.22
CA ASP A 251 25.12 -6.53 1.24
C ASP A 251 23.78 -5.81 1.06
N LEU A 252 23.52 -4.84 1.92
CA LEU A 252 22.22 -4.18 1.97
C LEU A 252 21.93 -3.33 0.71
N LYS A 253 22.98 -2.83 0.05
CA LYS A 253 22.85 -2.03 -1.18
C LYS A 253 22.37 -2.88 -2.35
N ASN A 254 22.73 -4.15 -2.41
CA ASN A 254 22.34 -5.05 -3.48
C ASN A 254 21.20 -6.00 -3.09
N TRP A 255 20.71 -5.94 -1.85
CA TRP A 255 19.61 -6.77 -1.36
C TRP A 255 18.26 -6.06 -1.51
N GLU A 256 17.67 -6.12 -2.70
CA GLU A 256 16.46 -5.39 -3.02
C GLU A 256 15.24 -5.83 -2.17
N HIS A 257 15.10 -7.11 -1.80
CA HIS A 257 14.05 -7.58 -0.90
C HIS A 257 14.10 -6.89 0.46
N PHE A 258 15.29 -6.68 1.01
CA PHE A 258 15.49 -5.93 2.24
C PHE A 258 15.04 -4.47 2.07
N GLN A 259 15.44 -3.82 0.97
CA GLN A 259 15.07 -2.43 0.69
C GLN A 259 13.54 -2.26 0.53
N VAL A 260 12.89 -3.19 -0.17
CA VAL A 260 11.43 -3.22 -0.32
C VAL A 260 10.75 -3.42 1.05
N TRP A 261 11.31 -4.26 1.92
CA TRP A 261 10.77 -4.46 3.26
C TRP A 261 10.90 -3.22 4.14
N MET A 262 12.07 -2.59 4.15
CA MET A 262 12.37 -1.39 4.98
C MET A 262 11.47 -0.19 4.66
N ARG A 263 10.86 -0.15 3.49
CA ARG A 263 9.86 0.85 3.14
C ARG A 263 8.53 0.50 3.80
N THR A 264 8.27 1.11 4.95
CA THR A 264 7.09 0.80 5.78
C THR A 264 5.77 1.10 5.06
N ALA A 265 4.81 0.18 5.20
CA ALA A 265 3.46 0.34 4.66
C ALA A 265 2.61 1.25 5.56
N GLY A 266 1.74 2.07 4.96
CA GLY A 266 0.86 2.99 5.68
C GLY A 266 -0.41 2.33 6.26
N LEU A 267 -0.75 1.12 5.82
CA LEU A 267 -1.93 0.38 6.24
C LEU A 267 -1.55 -1.01 6.76
N PRO A 268 -2.35 -1.61 7.66
CA PRO A 268 -2.06 -2.93 8.23
C PRO A 268 -2.22 -4.08 7.24
N ASN A 269 -2.95 -3.86 6.16
CA ASN A 269 -3.10 -4.78 5.04
C ASN A 269 -2.33 -4.21 3.85
N PHE A 270 -1.23 -4.82 3.48
CA PHE A 270 -0.37 -4.31 2.42
C PHE A 270 0.19 -5.43 1.56
N ARG A 271 0.67 -5.05 0.39
CA ARG A 271 1.45 -5.92 -0.50
C ARG A 271 2.79 -5.28 -0.82
N LYS A 272 3.82 -6.11 -0.99
CA LYS A 272 5.16 -5.69 -1.37
C LYS A 272 5.62 -6.48 -2.57
N LEU A 273 6.30 -5.80 -3.48
CA LEU A 273 6.82 -6.41 -4.70
C LEU A 273 7.91 -7.42 -4.34
N TYR A 274 7.78 -8.64 -4.83
CA TYR A 274 8.74 -9.71 -4.65
C TYR A 274 9.57 -9.94 -5.90
N SER A 275 8.89 -10.04 -7.06
CA SER A 275 9.54 -10.24 -8.35
C SER A 275 8.65 -9.72 -9.48
N LYS A 276 9.18 -9.62 -10.69
CA LYS A 276 8.44 -9.13 -11.87
C LYS A 276 8.92 -9.79 -13.16
N ASN A 277 8.06 -9.79 -14.18
CA ASN A 277 8.45 -10.09 -15.56
C ASN A 277 7.96 -8.95 -16.46
N THR A 278 8.88 -8.29 -17.14
CA THR A 278 8.60 -7.17 -18.05
C THR A 278 8.68 -7.54 -19.51
N GLU A 279 9.06 -8.79 -19.84
CA GLU A 279 9.42 -9.18 -21.18
C GLU A 279 8.37 -10.02 -21.87
N THR A 280 7.70 -10.90 -21.14
CA THR A 280 6.75 -11.88 -21.70
C THR A 280 5.39 -11.83 -21.03
N ASP A 281 4.35 -12.19 -21.78
CA ASP A 281 2.99 -12.34 -21.26
C ASP A 281 2.86 -13.69 -20.55
N LEU A 282 2.11 -13.73 -19.43
CA LEU A 282 1.74 -14.98 -18.79
C LEU A 282 0.49 -15.54 -19.47
N LYS A 283 0.65 -16.68 -20.14
CA LYS A 283 -0.43 -17.33 -20.90
C LYS A 283 -1.39 -18.09 -20.01
N PRO A 284 -2.63 -18.34 -20.45
CA PRO A 284 -3.56 -19.22 -19.74
C PRO A 284 -2.98 -20.65 -19.58
N GLY A 285 -3.29 -21.26 -18.45
CA GLY A 285 -2.83 -22.62 -18.14
C GLY A 285 -2.82 -22.90 -16.65
N ILE A 286 -2.49 -24.12 -16.29
CA ILE A 286 -2.29 -24.55 -14.91
C ILE A 286 -0.82 -24.39 -14.56
N TYR A 287 -0.54 -23.79 -13.42
CA TYR A 287 0.81 -23.49 -12.96
C TYR A 287 1.04 -23.97 -11.55
N ASN A 288 2.27 -24.42 -11.28
CA ASN A 288 2.77 -24.68 -9.94
C ASN A 288 3.73 -23.58 -9.50
N ILE A 289 3.69 -23.25 -8.22
CA ILE A 289 4.69 -22.41 -7.55
C ILE A 289 5.11 -23.07 -6.22
N ASP A 290 6.39 -23.10 -5.95
CA ASP A 290 6.95 -23.54 -4.68
C ASP A 290 7.24 -22.35 -3.77
N ILE A 291 6.88 -22.50 -2.49
CA ILE A 291 6.98 -21.48 -1.47
C ILE A 291 7.64 -22.11 -0.23
N ILE A 292 8.83 -21.68 0.14
CA ILE A 292 9.44 -22.06 1.41
C ILE A 292 8.77 -21.23 2.51
N ASN A 293 8.00 -21.90 3.36
CA ASN A 293 7.05 -21.30 4.30
C ASN A 293 7.68 -21.10 5.68
N LYS A 294 8.41 -20.00 5.90
CA LYS A 294 9.14 -19.72 7.15
C LYS A 294 8.55 -18.59 7.99
N TYR A 295 7.82 -17.65 7.36
CA TYR A 295 7.31 -16.45 8.02
C TYR A 295 6.06 -16.75 8.82
N ASP A 296 6.13 -16.63 10.15
CA ASP A 296 5.01 -16.91 11.05
C ASP A 296 4.13 -15.66 11.24
N VAL A 297 2.93 -15.69 10.66
CA VAL A 297 1.91 -14.64 10.80
C VAL A 297 0.95 -14.87 11.97
N ASN A 298 0.96 -16.07 12.57
CA ASN A 298 0.04 -16.41 13.67
C ASN A 298 0.31 -15.57 14.92
N ARG A 299 1.56 -15.11 15.10
CA ARG A 299 1.96 -14.26 16.24
C ARG A 299 1.14 -12.99 16.38
N TYR A 300 0.56 -12.49 15.30
CA TYR A 300 -0.25 -11.26 15.29
C TYR A 300 -1.63 -11.45 14.64
N GLY A 301 -2.06 -12.69 14.45
CA GLY A 301 -3.37 -13.02 13.87
C GLY A 301 -3.52 -12.52 12.42
N GLY A 302 -2.43 -12.47 11.66
CA GLY A 302 -2.41 -12.07 10.27
C GLY A 302 -2.57 -13.24 9.31
N THR A 303 -2.68 -12.90 8.02
CA THR A 303 -2.64 -13.87 6.92
C THR A 303 -1.59 -13.50 5.90
N LYS A 304 -1.14 -14.46 5.11
CA LYS A 304 -0.20 -14.27 4.02
C LYS A 304 -0.69 -14.86 2.72
N SER A 305 -0.54 -14.08 1.65
CA SER A 305 -1.00 -14.42 0.31
C SER A 305 0.07 -14.06 -0.70
N PHE A 306 0.10 -14.71 -1.84
CA PHE A 306 0.77 -14.17 -3.01
C PHE A 306 -0.24 -13.56 -3.99
N VAL A 307 0.21 -12.59 -4.76
CA VAL A 307 -0.61 -11.85 -5.72
C VAL A 307 0.16 -11.75 -7.02
N ILE A 308 -0.38 -12.31 -8.10
CA ILE A 308 0.12 -12.13 -9.46
C ILE A 308 -0.81 -11.12 -10.13
N THR A 309 -0.28 -10.01 -10.63
CA THR A 309 -1.11 -8.95 -11.20
C THR A 309 -0.42 -8.23 -12.35
N THR A 310 -1.22 -7.71 -13.26
CA THR A 310 -0.78 -6.71 -14.22
C THR A 310 -1.02 -5.31 -13.65
N THR A 311 -0.56 -4.28 -14.34
CA THR A 311 -0.85 -2.89 -13.98
C THR A 311 -1.45 -2.14 -15.15
N SER A 312 -2.32 -1.18 -14.83
CA SER A 312 -2.76 -0.16 -15.76
C SER A 312 -1.98 1.14 -15.57
N ILE A 313 -2.25 2.14 -16.40
CA ILE A 313 -1.69 3.50 -16.25
C ILE A 313 -1.99 4.08 -14.84
N ILE A 314 -3.10 3.66 -14.23
CA ILE A 314 -3.56 4.13 -12.91
C ILE A 314 -2.98 3.27 -11.77
N GLY A 315 -2.27 2.18 -12.08
CA GLY A 315 -1.72 1.23 -11.12
C GLY A 315 -2.47 -0.11 -11.10
N GLY A 316 -2.48 -0.78 -9.95
CA GLY A 316 -3.13 -2.08 -9.76
C GLY A 316 -4.66 -2.00 -9.74
N ARG A 317 -5.33 -3.14 -9.59
CA ARG A 317 -6.79 -3.26 -9.55
C ARG A 317 -7.36 -2.55 -8.32
N ASN A 318 -7.91 -1.36 -8.51
CA ASN A 318 -8.60 -0.61 -7.47
C ASN A 318 -9.79 0.18 -8.07
N PRO A 319 -11.02 -0.32 -8.01
CA PRO A 319 -12.19 0.35 -8.56
C PRO A 319 -12.69 1.52 -7.70
N PHE A 320 -12.16 1.71 -6.49
CA PHE A 320 -12.66 2.72 -5.53
C PHE A 320 -12.72 4.11 -6.12
N LEU A 321 -11.65 4.54 -6.80
CA LEU A 321 -11.58 5.89 -7.36
C LEU A 321 -12.66 6.10 -8.42
N GLY A 322 -12.86 5.13 -9.33
CA GLY A 322 -13.92 5.20 -10.33
C GLY A 322 -15.32 5.27 -9.71
N VAL A 323 -15.58 4.43 -8.71
CA VAL A 323 -16.85 4.42 -7.99
C VAL A 323 -17.09 5.75 -7.25
N ALA A 324 -16.06 6.30 -6.61
CA ALA A 324 -16.16 7.58 -5.89
C ALA A 324 -16.51 8.74 -6.84
N TYR A 325 -15.87 8.82 -8.02
CA TYR A 325 -16.22 9.83 -9.02
C TYR A 325 -17.66 9.69 -9.53
N ILE A 326 -18.10 8.47 -9.84
CA ILE A 326 -19.50 8.22 -10.27
C ILE A 326 -20.47 8.63 -9.17
N PHE A 327 -20.19 8.27 -7.92
CA PHE A 327 -21.04 8.58 -6.77
C PHE A 327 -21.19 10.09 -6.57
N VAL A 328 -20.07 10.82 -6.49
CA VAL A 328 -20.09 12.29 -6.33
C VAL A 328 -20.75 12.97 -7.51
N GLY A 329 -20.47 12.53 -8.74
CA GLY A 329 -21.09 13.06 -9.94
C GLY A 329 -22.61 12.86 -9.96
N THR A 330 -23.07 11.68 -9.58
CA THR A 330 -24.51 11.36 -9.51
C THR A 330 -25.22 12.20 -8.45
N ILE A 331 -24.67 12.32 -7.26
CA ILE A 331 -25.23 13.18 -6.21
C ILE A 331 -25.29 14.63 -6.66
N SER A 332 -24.23 15.14 -7.30
CA SER A 332 -24.20 16.50 -7.81
C SER A 332 -25.30 16.76 -8.85
N LEU A 333 -25.56 15.81 -9.76
CA LEU A 333 -26.66 15.91 -10.72
C LEU A 333 -28.03 15.89 -10.04
N ILE A 334 -28.24 15.00 -9.07
CA ILE A 334 -29.49 14.91 -8.31
C ILE A 334 -29.79 16.26 -7.63
N PHE A 335 -28.80 16.82 -6.90
CA PHE A 335 -28.99 18.14 -6.28
C PHE A 335 -29.16 19.24 -7.31
N GLY A 336 -28.44 19.21 -8.43
CA GLY A 336 -28.61 20.15 -9.53
C GLY A 336 -30.03 20.14 -10.06
N ILE A 337 -30.62 18.97 -10.29
CA ILE A 337 -32.01 18.82 -10.77
C ILE A 337 -33.00 19.31 -9.71
N ILE A 338 -32.84 18.90 -8.44
CA ILE A 338 -33.74 19.35 -7.36
C ILE A 338 -33.71 20.87 -7.22
N PHE A 339 -32.53 21.49 -7.22
CA PHE A 339 -32.39 22.93 -7.11
C PHE A 339 -32.91 23.66 -8.35
N LEU A 340 -32.73 23.08 -9.55
CA LEU A 340 -33.28 23.63 -10.79
C LEU A 340 -34.84 23.64 -10.77
N ILE A 341 -35.46 22.52 -10.43
CA ILE A 341 -36.89 22.39 -10.28
C ILE A 341 -37.42 23.42 -9.27
N ARG A 342 -36.76 23.51 -8.11
CA ARG A 342 -37.12 24.46 -7.07
C ARG A 342 -36.99 25.91 -7.53
N HIS A 343 -35.94 26.22 -8.29
CA HIS A 343 -35.69 27.55 -8.84
C HIS A 343 -36.75 27.94 -9.89
N ILE A 344 -37.18 27.01 -10.73
CA ILE A 344 -38.23 27.24 -11.74
C ILE A 344 -39.61 27.40 -11.05
N TYR A 345 -39.94 26.51 -10.09
CA TYR A 345 -41.27 26.50 -9.46
C TYR A 345 -41.49 27.67 -8.49
N LYS A 346 -40.49 28.02 -7.65
CA LYS A 346 -40.58 29.15 -6.71
C LYS A 346 -39.26 29.94 -6.69
N PRO A 347 -39.02 30.81 -7.67
CA PRO A 347 -37.79 31.60 -7.71
C PRO A 347 -37.75 32.58 -6.52
N ARG A 348 -36.61 32.63 -5.81
CA ARG A 348 -36.40 33.63 -4.77
C ARG A 348 -35.54 34.77 -5.31
N LYS A 349 -35.94 36.00 -5.03
CA LYS A 349 -35.11 37.18 -5.33
C LYS A 349 -33.99 37.27 -4.27
N LEU A 350 -32.78 37.61 -4.72
CA LEU A 350 -31.67 37.83 -3.82
C LEU A 350 -31.99 39.03 -2.90
N GLY A 351 -31.80 38.89 -1.57
CA GLY A 351 -32.07 39.94 -0.61
C GLY A 351 -33.54 40.12 -0.23
N ASP A 352 -34.43 39.20 -0.59
CA ASP A 352 -35.85 39.27 -0.19
C ASP A 352 -36.02 39.04 1.31
N HIS A 353 -36.30 40.13 2.03
CA HIS A 353 -36.40 40.15 3.49
C HIS A 353 -37.57 39.31 4.03
N ARG A 354 -38.57 38.96 3.22
CA ARG A 354 -39.71 38.12 3.65
C ARG A 354 -39.31 36.71 4.06
N TYR A 355 -38.13 36.26 3.67
CA TYR A 355 -37.61 34.93 4.04
C TYR A 355 -36.63 34.94 5.23
N LEU A 356 -36.43 36.09 5.87
CA LEU A 356 -35.61 36.20 7.05
C LEU A 356 -36.33 35.63 8.28
N SER A 357 -35.59 34.97 9.17
CA SER A 357 -36.18 34.25 10.32
C SER A 357 -37.03 35.12 11.22
N TRP A 358 -36.61 36.36 11.45
CA TRP A 358 -37.37 37.30 12.29
C TRP A 358 -38.70 37.79 11.61
N ASN A 359 -38.80 37.82 10.28
CA ASN A 359 -40.04 38.18 9.62
C ASN A 359 -41.06 37.05 9.65
N LYS A 360 -40.60 35.79 9.72
CA LYS A 360 -41.53 34.66 9.88
C LYS A 360 -42.23 34.66 11.24
N ALA A 361 -41.53 35.05 12.30
CA ALA A 361 -42.11 35.17 13.62
C ALA A 361 -43.19 36.30 13.67
N ALA A 362 -42.94 37.43 13.01
CA ALA A 362 -43.88 38.53 12.94
C ALA A 362 -45.14 38.21 12.09
N ALA A 363 -45.00 37.41 11.01
CA ALA A 363 -46.14 36.94 10.22
C ALA A 363 -47.01 35.95 11.01
N PHE A 364 -46.38 35.00 11.71
CA PHE A 364 -47.10 34.03 12.55
C PHE A 364 -47.90 34.69 13.70
N ASN A 365 -47.35 35.72 14.33
CA ASN A 365 -48.05 36.47 15.37
C ASN A 365 -49.22 37.31 14.81
N ARG A 366 -49.13 37.88 13.58
CA ARG A 366 -50.25 38.56 12.91
C ARG A 366 -51.43 37.63 12.60
N ASP A 367 -51.10 36.42 12.06
CA ASP A 367 -52.12 35.42 11.76
C ASP A 367 -52.83 34.89 13.01
N MET A 368 -52.23 35.03 14.20
CA MET A 368 -52.86 34.71 15.48
C MET A 368 -53.73 35.85 16.00
N ASP A 369 -53.33 37.12 15.78
CA ASP A 369 -54.12 38.30 16.21
C ASP A 369 -55.34 38.55 15.34
N ASP A 370 -55.33 38.16 14.02
CA ASP A 370 -56.48 38.30 13.12
C ASP A 370 -57.52 37.17 13.31
N ASN A 371 -57.26 36.15 14.15
CA ASN A 371 -58.19 35.07 14.48
C ASN A 371 -58.81 35.17 15.87
N HIS A 372 -58.66 36.28 16.55
CA HIS A 372 -59.34 36.65 17.81
C HIS A 372 -60.17 37.92 17.59
#